data_f4f0a083da331c0d5284fb824ddb5d83
#
_entry.id   f4f0a083da331c0d5284fb824ddb5d83
#
_cell.length_a   1.000
_cell.length_b   1.000
_cell.length_c   1.000
_cell.angle_alpha   90.00
_cell.angle_beta   90.00
_cell.angle_gamma   90.00
#
_symmetry.space_group_name_H-M   'P 1'
#
loop_
_entity.id
_entity.type
_entity.pdbx_description
1 polymer ?
#
loop_
_entity_poly.entity_id
_entity_poly.type
_entity_poly.pdbx_seq_one_letter_code
_entity_poly.pdbx_strand_id
1 'polypeptide(L)'
;AFVPRNDQFTLLAADYSQIELRIIASISEDPGMLEAFNNGLDIHTATASRVYGIEIDEVSKDQRRNAKTVNFGIVYGISAFGLSERLNIPRGEAADIIKAYFEKYPGVRNYMDETRAFAREHGYVETLLGRRRYLKDINSRNGTVRSFAERNAINAPIQGSSADMIKIAMINIHQKLRELKLR
;
A
#
# COMPACT_ATOMS: atom_id res chain seq x y z
N ALA A 1 16.56 -22.64 5.16
CA ALA A 1 17.01 -21.54 6.04
C ALA A 1 18.45 -21.19 5.65
N PHE A 2 18.78 -19.89 5.66
CA PHE A 2 20.14 -19.43 5.43
C PHE A 2 20.86 -19.35 6.77
N VAL A 3 22.15 -19.73 6.78
CA VAL A 3 23.00 -19.63 7.95
C VAL A 3 24.29 -18.88 7.58
N PRO A 4 24.96 -18.19 8.51
CA PRO A 4 26.27 -17.61 8.27
C PRO A 4 27.29 -18.69 7.84
N ARG A 5 28.26 -18.30 7.03
CA ARG A 5 29.31 -19.22 6.53
C ARG A 5 30.14 -19.82 7.66
N ASN A 6 30.45 -19.03 8.68
CA ASN A 6 31.14 -19.40 9.92
C ASN A 6 30.96 -18.25 10.93
N ASP A 7 31.59 -18.34 12.09
CA ASP A 7 31.44 -17.36 13.20
C ASP A 7 32.01 -15.96 12.92
N GLN A 8 32.72 -15.79 11.82
CA GLN A 8 33.23 -14.47 11.38
C GLN A 8 32.19 -13.72 10.51
N PHE A 9 31.08 -14.35 10.15
CA PHE A 9 30.02 -13.78 9.32
C PHE A 9 28.72 -13.70 10.10
N THR A 10 27.96 -12.67 9.80
CA THR A 10 26.60 -12.51 10.32
C THR A 10 25.63 -12.29 9.17
N LEU A 11 24.41 -12.76 9.30
CA LEU A 11 23.34 -12.43 8.36
C LEU A 11 22.67 -11.13 8.82
N LEU A 12 22.69 -10.14 7.94
CA LEU A 12 21.94 -8.90 8.14
C LEU A 12 20.66 -8.95 7.32
N ALA A 13 19.52 -8.85 7.99
CA ALA A 13 18.20 -8.67 7.36
C ALA A 13 17.66 -7.29 7.73
N ALA A 14 17.23 -6.54 6.72
CA ALA A 14 16.58 -5.26 6.89
C ALA A 14 15.31 -5.21 6.04
N ASP A 15 14.22 -4.70 6.59
CA ASP A 15 12.95 -4.53 5.90
C ASP A 15 12.37 -3.15 6.18
N TYR A 16 11.72 -2.57 5.18
CA TYR A 16 10.98 -1.32 5.34
C TYR A 16 9.63 -1.58 6.01
N SER A 17 9.40 -0.94 7.13
CA SER A 17 8.11 -1.02 7.79
C SER A 17 7.02 -0.33 6.96
N GLN A 18 6.06 -1.10 6.46
CA GLN A 18 4.83 -0.62 5.80
C GLN A 18 5.08 0.32 4.61
N ILE A 19 6.12 0.05 3.80
CA ILE A 19 6.59 0.95 2.74
C ILE A 19 5.47 1.36 1.78
N GLU A 20 4.61 0.44 1.35
CA GLU A 20 3.52 0.74 0.41
C GLU A 20 2.47 1.69 1.01
N LEU A 21 2.15 1.55 2.29
CA LEU A 21 1.22 2.46 2.99
C LEU A 21 1.84 3.85 3.21
N ARG A 22 3.16 3.92 3.41
CA ARG A 22 3.89 5.21 3.46
C ARG A 22 3.93 5.88 2.10
N ILE A 23 4.13 5.11 1.03
CA ILE A 23 4.11 5.63 -0.34
C ILE A 23 2.70 6.17 -0.66
N ILE A 24 1.63 5.40 -0.39
CA ILE A 24 0.28 5.90 -0.68
C ILE A 24 -0.06 7.13 0.17
N ALA A 25 0.34 7.18 1.43
CA ALA A 25 0.16 8.37 2.27
C ALA A 25 0.83 9.62 1.64
N SER A 26 2.05 9.44 1.12
CA SER A 26 2.82 10.51 0.49
C SER A 26 2.21 10.98 -0.84
N ILE A 27 1.86 10.05 -1.74
CA ILE A 27 1.35 10.40 -3.08
C ILE A 27 -0.11 10.87 -3.08
N SER A 28 -0.91 10.40 -2.11
CA SER A 28 -2.31 10.83 -1.94
C SER A 28 -2.43 12.10 -1.11
N GLU A 29 -1.36 12.52 -0.44
CA GLU A 29 -1.33 13.63 0.50
C GLU A 29 -2.47 13.58 1.52
N ASP A 30 -2.93 12.36 1.85
CA ASP A 30 -4.05 12.19 2.78
C ASP A 30 -3.66 12.64 4.19
N PRO A 31 -4.33 13.67 4.74
CA PRO A 31 -3.93 14.25 6.01
C PRO A 31 -4.01 13.26 7.17
N GLY A 32 -4.99 12.36 7.16
CA GLY A 32 -5.15 11.36 8.20
C GLY A 32 -4.06 10.30 8.19
N MET A 33 -3.61 9.88 7.00
CA MET A 33 -2.49 8.93 6.90
C MET A 33 -1.16 9.62 7.24
N LEU A 34 -0.94 10.84 6.74
CA LEU A 34 0.27 11.61 7.04
C LEU A 34 0.40 11.89 8.54
N GLU A 35 -0.68 12.31 9.20
CA GLU A 35 -0.72 12.52 10.65
C GLU A 35 -0.33 11.24 11.42
N ALA A 36 -0.92 10.09 11.06
CA ALA A 36 -0.61 8.83 11.73
C ALA A 36 0.88 8.46 11.59
N PHE A 37 1.45 8.58 10.39
CA PHE A 37 2.86 8.26 10.17
C PHE A 37 3.82 9.27 10.81
N ASN A 38 3.51 10.56 10.79
CA ASN A 38 4.35 11.61 11.39
C ASN A 38 4.37 11.52 12.92
N ASN A 39 3.27 11.09 13.53
CA ASN A 39 3.17 10.86 14.97
C ASN A 39 3.68 9.48 15.41
N GLY A 40 4.22 8.67 14.49
CA GLY A 40 4.75 7.34 14.79
C GLY A 40 3.68 6.31 15.19
N LEU A 41 2.40 6.59 14.89
CA LEU A 41 1.30 5.69 15.19
C LEU A 41 1.34 4.45 14.29
N ASP A 42 0.89 3.31 14.82
CA ASP A 42 0.62 2.14 13.99
C ASP A 42 -0.57 2.42 13.07
N ILE A 43 -0.32 2.49 11.76
CA ILE A 43 -1.33 2.86 10.76
C ILE A 43 -2.54 1.92 10.78
N HIS A 44 -2.38 0.64 11.14
CA HIS A 44 -3.50 -0.29 11.20
C HIS A 44 -4.38 -0.02 12.42
N THR A 45 -3.77 0.34 13.54
CA THR A 45 -4.49 0.78 14.74
C THR A 45 -5.21 2.11 14.48
N ALA A 46 -4.53 3.09 13.88
CA ALA A 46 -5.12 4.36 13.52
C ALA A 46 -6.30 4.19 12.54
N THR A 47 -6.18 3.30 11.56
CA THR A 47 -7.28 2.98 10.64
C THR A 47 -8.43 2.30 11.37
N ALA A 48 -8.18 1.35 12.26
CA ALA A 48 -9.23 0.70 13.05
C ALA A 48 -10.00 1.74 13.89
N SER A 49 -9.28 2.57 14.64
CA SER A 49 -9.87 3.66 15.43
C SER A 49 -10.80 4.55 14.57
N ARG A 50 -10.31 5.01 13.41
CA ARG A 50 -11.06 5.89 12.52
C ARG A 50 -12.27 5.23 11.87
N VAL A 51 -12.13 3.98 11.40
CA VAL A 51 -13.19 3.24 10.69
C VAL A 51 -14.28 2.77 11.64
N TYR A 52 -13.89 2.27 12.82
CA TYR A 52 -14.85 1.80 13.83
C TYR A 52 -15.34 2.91 14.77
N GLY A 53 -14.73 4.09 14.74
CA GLY A 53 -15.12 5.24 15.58
C GLY A 53 -14.84 5.02 17.06
N ILE A 54 -13.73 4.37 17.40
CA ILE A 54 -13.29 4.06 18.76
C ILE A 54 -11.94 4.71 19.07
N GLU A 55 -11.62 4.91 20.34
CA GLU A 55 -10.33 5.45 20.74
C GLU A 55 -9.18 4.48 20.40
N ILE A 56 -8.00 5.03 20.16
CA ILE A 56 -6.82 4.24 19.72
C ILE A 56 -6.48 3.14 20.73
N ASP A 57 -6.58 3.45 22.02
CA ASP A 57 -6.25 2.54 23.10
C ASP A 57 -7.31 1.43 23.30
N GLU A 58 -8.49 1.61 22.74
CA GLU A 58 -9.59 0.63 22.79
C GLU A 58 -9.56 -0.34 21.59
N VAL A 59 -8.66 -0.13 20.63
CA VAL A 59 -8.56 -0.98 19.44
C VAL A 59 -8.09 -2.38 19.82
N SER A 60 -8.98 -3.36 19.63
CA SER A 60 -8.64 -4.77 19.87
C SER A 60 -7.67 -5.33 18.81
N LYS A 61 -6.99 -6.42 19.13
CA LYS A 61 -6.09 -7.12 18.20
C LYS A 61 -6.81 -7.57 16.92
N ASP A 62 -8.08 -7.96 17.04
CA ASP A 62 -8.89 -8.40 15.90
C ASP A 62 -9.28 -7.23 15.00
N GLN A 63 -9.70 -6.10 15.58
CA GLN A 63 -9.98 -4.88 14.81
C GLN A 63 -8.74 -4.36 14.09
N ARG A 64 -7.58 -4.37 14.75
CA ARG A 64 -6.30 -4.02 14.11
C ARG A 64 -5.96 -4.98 12.96
N ARG A 65 -6.17 -6.29 13.13
CA ARG A 65 -5.97 -7.29 12.07
C ARG A 65 -6.91 -7.06 10.89
N ASN A 66 -8.17 -6.77 11.17
CA ASN A 66 -9.16 -6.45 10.14
C ASN A 66 -8.77 -5.15 9.40
N ALA A 67 -8.40 -4.11 10.11
CA ALA A 67 -7.92 -2.86 9.52
C ALA A 67 -6.66 -3.06 8.67
N LYS A 68 -5.76 -3.97 9.04
CA LYS A 68 -4.63 -4.37 8.19
C LYS A 68 -5.13 -4.96 6.86
N THR A 69 -6.12 -5.85 6.91
CA THR A 69 -6.72 -6.45 5.72
C THR A 69 -7.42 -5.39 4.85
N VAL A 70 -8.10 -4.43 5.49
CA VAL A 70 -8.75 -3.30 4.80
C VAL A 70 -7.72 -2.40 4.12
N ASN A 71 -6.68 -1.96 4.84
CA ASN A 71 -5.63 -1.09 4.30
C ASN A 71 -4.99 -1.67 3.05
N PHE A 72 -4.51 -2.91 3.13
CA PHE A 72 -3.92 -3.57 1.96
C PHE A 72 -4.96 -3.90 0.88
N GLY A 73 -6.15 -4.35 1.30
CA GLY A 73 -7.22 -4.66 0.37
C GLY A 73 -7.60 -3.47 -0.50
N ILE A 74 -7.78 -2.30 0.09
CA ILE A 74 -8.16 -1.08 -0.63
C ILE A 74 -7.05 -0.64 -1.58
N VAL A 75 -5.79 -0.62 -1.12
CA VAL A 75 -4.64 -0.32 -1.99
C VAL A 75 -4.59 -1.23 -3.21
N TYR A 76 -4.97 -2.51 -3.04
CA TYR A 76 -5.03 -3.48 -4.14
C TYR A 76 -6.39 -3.52 -4.87
N GLY A 77 -7.29 -2.58 -4.58
CA GLY A 77 -8.57 -2.45 -5.27
C GLY A 77 -9.57 -3.56 -4.95
N ILE A 78 -9.61 -3.98 -3.67
CA ILE A 78 -10.56 -5.01 -3.21
C ILE A 78 -12.01 -4.53 -3.39
N SER A 79 -12.90 -5.44 -3.80
CA SER A 79 -14.33 -5.21 -3.81
C SER A 79 -14.97 -5.57 -2.45
N ALA A 80 -16.20 -5.09 -2.22
CA ALA A 80 -16.97 -5.47 -1.02
C ALA A 80 -17.14 -7.01 -0.92
N PHE A 81 -17.29 -7.70 -2.04
CA PHE A 81 -17.31 -9.16 -2.07
C PHE A 81 -15.96 -9.76 -1.61
N GLY A 82 -14.85 -9.29 -2.18
CA GLY A 82 -13.52 -9.81 -1.79
C GLY A 82 -13.15 -9.49 -0.35
N LEU A 83 -13.62 -8.35 0.21
CA LEU A 83 -13.40 -7.99 1.61
C LEU A 83 -14.27 -8.85 2.54
N SER A 84 -15.53 -9.09 2.18
CA SER A 84 -16.43 -9.94 2.97
C SER A 84 -15.89 -11.37 3.12
N GLU A 85 -15.37 -11.95 2.05
CA GLU A 85 -14.73 -13.27 2.08
C GLU A 85 -13.48 -13.29 2.98
N ARG A 86 -12.64 -12.24 2.93
CA ARG A 86 -11.41 -12.20 3.72
C ARG A 86 -11.64 -11.97 5.22
N LEU A 87 -12.67 -11.20 5.56
CA LEU A 87 -13.01 -10.89 6.95
C LEU A 87 -14.08 -11.84 7.52
N ASN A 88 -14.69 -12.69 6.68
CA ASN A 88 -15.81 -13.55 7.04
C ASN A 88 -16.98 -12.75 7.64
N ILE A 89 -17.39 -11.66 6.97
CA ILE A 89 -18.47 -10.76 7.37
C ILE A 89 -19.48 -10.63 6.22
N PRO A 90 -20.72 -10.17 6.49
CA PRO A 90 -21.71 -9.88 5.47
C PRO A 90 -21.19 -8.86 4.44
N ARG A 91 -21.58 -9.03 3.16
CA ARG A 91 -21.16 -8.12 2.07
C ARG A 91 -21.56 -6.67 2.30
N GLY A 92 -22.73 -6.44 2.95
CA GLY A 92 -23.18 -5.10 3.32
C GLY A 92 -22.22 -4.42 4.29
N GLU A 93 -21.83 -5.13 5.35
CA GLU A 93 -20.86 -4.64 6.32
C GLU A 93 -19.49 -4.37 5.68
N ALA A 94 -19.02 -5.22 4.77
CA ALA A 94 -17.80 -4.98 4.03
C ALA A 94 -17.89 -3.72 3.15
N ALA A 95 -19.06 -3.45 2.55
CA ALA A 95 -19.31 -2.23 1.79
C ALA A 95 -19.29 -0.97 2.68
N ASP A 96 -19.88 -1.06 3.88
CA ASP A 96 -19.88 0.04 4.86
C ASP A 96 -18.47 0.34 5.38
N ILE A 97 -17.67 -0.68 5.62
CA ILE A 97 -16.24 -0.53 6.00
C ILE A 97 -15.46 0.19 4.88
N ILE A 98 -15.62 -0.19 3.62
CA ILE A 98 -14.96 0.46 2.48
C ILE A 98 -15.42 1.92 2.36
N LYS A 99 -16.71 2.18 2.54
CA LYS A 99 -17.27 3.54 2.53
C LYS A 99 -16.67 4.38 3.64
N ALA A 100 -16.71 3.89 4.89
CA ALA A 100 -16.14 4.57 6.05
C ALA A 100 -14.63 4.84 5.88
N TYR A 101 -13.89 3.90 5.29
CA TYR A 101 -12.48 4.09 4.99
C TYR A 101 -12.26 5.31 4.07
N PHE A 102 -12.99 5.42 2.98
CA PHE A 102 -12.84 6.53 2.04
C PHE A 102 -13.40 7.87 2.56
N GLU A 103 -14.31 7.83 3.51
CA GLU A 103 -14.75 9.04 4.24
C GLU A 103 -13.66 9.55 5.19
N LYS A 104 -12.89 8.65 5.78
CA LYS A 104 -11.79 8.99 6.70
C LYS A 104 -10.47 9.28 5.98
N TYR A 105 -10.29 8.74 4.77
CA TYR A 105 -9.12 8.92 3.93
C TYR A 105 -9.52 9.40 2.52
N PRO A 106 -10.05 10.63 2.41
CA PRO A 106 -10.52 11.16 1.13
C PRO A 106 -9.39 11.37 0.12
N GLY A 107 -8.17 11.69 0.58
CA GLY A 107 -7.00 11.82 -0.28
C GLY A 107 -6.66 10.53 -1.01
N VAL A 108 -6.79 9.39 -0.34
CA VAL A 108 -6.58 8.07 -0.98
C VAL A 108 -7.60 7.84 -2.10
N ARG A 109 -8.87 8.22 -1.88
CA ARG A 109 -9.92 8.10 -2.90
C ARG A 109 -9.61 8.97 -4.11
N ASN A 110 -9.26 10.24 -3.88
CA ASN A 110 -8.91 11.20 -4.94
C ASN A 110 -7.74 10.67 -5.77
N TYR A 111 -6.65 10.22 -5.13
CA TYR A 111 -5.52 9.61 -5.79
C TYR A 111 -5.94 8.45 -6.72
N MET A 112 -6.81 7.56 -6.23
CA MET A 112 -7.27 6.42 -7.03
C MET A 112 -8.07 6.86 -8.25
N ASP A 113 -8.94 7.85 -8.10
CA ASP A 113 -9.79 8.34 -9.20
C ASP A 113 -8.96 9.12 -10.22
N GLU A 114 -8.04 9.98 -9.79
CA GLU A 114 -7.10 10.71 -10.65
C GLU A 114 -6.17 9.77 -11.40
N THR A 115 -5.62 8.75 -10.71
CA THR A 115 -4.75 7.75 -11.34
C THR A 115 -5.48 6.96 -12.43
N ARG A 116 -6.76 6.59 -12.21
CA ARG A 116 -7.58 5.94 -13.24
C ARG A 116 -7.82 6.86 -14.43
N ALA A 117 -8.15 8.12 -14.17
CA ALA A 117 -8.38 9.12 -15.21
C ALA A 117 -7.12 9.33 -16.06
N PHE A 118 -5.97 9.55 -15.41
CA PHE A 118 -4.67 9.67 -16.07
C PHE A 118 -4.34 8.44 -16.93
N ALA A 119 -4.52 7.24 -16.36
CA ALA A 119 -4.24 6.01 -17.09
C ALA A 119 -5.13 5.83 -18.32
N ARG A 120 -6.40 6.21 -18.26
CA ARG A 120 -7.32 6.15 -19.41
C ARG A 120 -6.94 7.13 -20.52
N GLU A 121 -6.44 8.29 -20.17
CA GLU A 121 -6.03 9.33 -21.10
C GLU A 121 -4.68 9.00 -21.77
N HIS A 122 -3.69 8.56 -20.96
CA HIS A 122 -2.31 8.41 -21.42
C HIS A 122 -1.91 6.96 -21.74
N GLY A 123 -2.67 5.97 -21.31
CA GLY A 123 -2.37 4.55 -21.54
C GLY A 123 -1.27 3.96 -20.66
N TYR A 124 -0.77 4.71 -19.69
CA TYR A 124 0.25 4.27 -18.72
C TYR A 124 0.10 4.95 -17.37
N VAL A 125 0.84 4.45 -16.38
CA VAL A 125 1.09 5.10 -15.08
C VAL A 125 2.58 5.10 -14.79
N GLU A 126 3.03 5.95 -13.84
CA GLU A 126 4.45 6.12 -13.51
C GLU A 126 4.71 5.89 -12.02
N THR A 127 5.90 5.36 -11.70
CA THR A 127 6.43 5.37 -10.34
C THR A 127 6.93 6.76 -9.95
N LEU A 128 7.23 6.98 -8.67
CA LEU A 128 7.83 8.23 -8.18
C LEU A 128 9.18 8.57 -8.87
N LEU A 129 9.86 7.56 -9.43
CA LEU A 129 11.11 7.74 -10.17
C LEU A 129 10.92 7.74 -11.69
N GLY A 130 9.68 7.90 -12.18
CA GLY A 130 9.36 8.06 -13.60
C GLY A 130 9.38 6.77 -14.44
N ARG A 131 9.43 5.60 -13.81
CA ARG A 131 9.34 4.34 -14.53
C ARG A 131 7.89 4.05 -14.93
N ARG A 132 7.64 3.86 -16.23
CA ARG A 132 6.31 3.69 -16.79
C ARG A 132 5.85 2.24 -16.82
N ARG A 133 4.56 2.06 -16.54
CA ARG A 133 3.82 0.83 -16.79
C ARG A 133 2.68 1.10 -17.77
N TYR A 134 2.77 0.54 -18.97
CA TYR A 134 1.72 0.64 -19.98
C TYR A 134 0.54 -0.29 -19.67
N LEU A 135 -0.69 0.20 -19.90
CA LEU A 135 -1.95 -0.44 -19.55
C LEU A 135 -2.83 -0.55 -20.81
N LYS A 136 -2.52 -1.50 -21.66
CA LYS A 136 -3.19 -1.68 -22.97
C LYS A 136 -4.71 -1.85 -22.86
N ASP A 137 -5.17 -2.44 -21.75
CA ASP A 137 -6.57 -2.80 -21.54
C ASP A 137 -7.36 -1.79 -20.69
N ILE A 138 -6.78 -0.62 -20.40
CA ILE A 138 -7.39 0.37 -19.49
C ILE A 138 -8.74 0.91 -20.03
N ASN A 139 -8.90 0.95 -21.35
CA ASN A 139 -10.11 1.37 -22.05
C ASN A 139 -10.88 0.19 -22.68
N SER A 140 -10.64 -1.05 -22.22
CA SER A 140 -11.33 -2.23 -22.74
C SER A 140 -12.85 -2.12 -22.58
N ARG A 141 -13.59 -2.53 -23.60
CA ARG A 141 -15.08 -2.65 -23.54
C ARG A 141 -15.53 -3.76 -22.59
N ASN A 142 -14.69 -4.79 -22.39
CA ASN A 142 -14.95 -5.85 -21.42
C ASN A 142 -14.71 -5.32 -20.00
N GLY A 143 -15.77 -5.25 -19.19
CA GLY A 143 -15.74 -4.72 -17.83
C GLY A 143 -14.76 -5.45 -16.90
N THR A 144 -14.63 -6.78 -17.02
CA THR A 144 -13.71 -7.57 -16.21
C THR A 144 -12.26 -7.25 -16.54
N VAL A 145 -11.92 -7.18 -17.82
CA VAL A 145 -10.59 -6.84 -18.32
C VAL A 145 -10.23 -5.41 -17.91
N ARG A 146 -11.16 -4.46 -18.11
CA ARG A 146 -10.97 -3.07 -17.69
C ARG A 146 -10.75 -2.93 -16.19
N SER A 147 -11.58 -3.58 -15.36
CA SER A 147 -11.43 -3.54 -13.91
C SER A 147 -10.08 -4.09 -13.44
N PHE A 148 -9.54 -5.10 -14.11
CA PHE A 148 -8.21 -5.62 -13.84
C PHE A 148 -7.12 -4.58 -14.20
N ALA A 149 -7.25 -3.91 -15.34
CA ALA A 149 -6.33 -2.85 -15.75
C ALA A 149 -6.39 -1.63 -14.79
N GLU A 150 -7.58 -1.24 -14.33
CA GLU A 150 -7.77 -0.16 -13.36
C GLU A 150 -7.12 -0.47 -12.00
N ARG A 151 -7.21 -1.71 -11.51
CA ARG A 151 -6.48 -2.14 -10.31
C ARG A 151 -4.98 -2.06 -10.51
N ASN A 152 -4.50 -2.49 -11.67
CA ASN A 152 -3.08 -2.38 -12.03
C ASN A 152 -2.62 -0.92 -12.13
N ALA A 153 -3.47 -0.01 -12.61
CA ALA A 153 -3.17 1.41 -12.66
C ALA A 153 -2.89 1.98 -11.26
N ILE A 154 -3.72 1.65 -10.28
CA ILE A 154 -3.56 2.10 -8.90
C ILE A 154 -2.32 1.49 -8.25
N ASN A 155 -2.11 0.19 -8.42
CA ASN A 155 -1.07 -0.54 -7.71
C ASN A 155 0.33 -0.30 -8.26
N ALA A 156 0.47 -0.10 -9.58
CA ALA A 156 1.77 -0.03 -10.21
C ALA A 156 2.64 1.15 -9.75
N PRO A 157 2.12 2.37 -9.56
CA PRO A 157 2.89 3.46 -8.97
C PRO A 157 3.40 3.13 -7.56
N ILE A 158 2.58 2.51 -6.72
CA ILE A 158 2.89 2.20 -5.33
C ILE A 158 3.95 1.09 -5.24
N GLN A 159 3.65 -0.08 -5.82
CA GLN A 159 4.55 -1.24 -5.81
C GLN A 159 5.84 -0.96 -6.57
N GLY A 160 5.73 -0.26 -7.71
CA GLY A 160 6.88 0.11 -8.50
C GLY A 160 7.80 1.08 -7.77
N SER A 161 7.26 2.10 -7.11
CA SER A 161 8.06 3.03 -6.29
C SER A 161 8.72 2.33 -5.11
N SER A 162 8.02 1.42 -4.44
CA SER A 162 8.60 0.58 -3.39
C SER A 162 9.80 -0.22 -3.92
N ALA A 163 9.65 -0.88 -5.05
CA ALA A 163 10.75 -1.65 -5.68
C ALA A 163 11.92 -0.75 -6.09
N ASP A 164 11.66 0.44 -6.59
CA ASP A 164 12.70 1.40 -6.98
C ASP A 164 13.47 1.91 -5.75
N MET A 165 12.79 2.23 -4.66
CA MET A 165 13.40 2.63 -3.38
C MET A 165 14.27 1.52 -2.80
N ILE A 166 13.79 0.27 -2.81
CA ILE A 166 14.55 -0.89 -2.33
C ILE A 166 15.85 -1.07 -3.14
N LYS A 167 15.79 -0.94 -4.47
CA LYS A 167 16.98 -1.03 -5.33
C LYS A 167 18.02 0.05 -5.01
N ILE A 168 17.58 1.30 -4.81
CA ILE A 168 18.48 2.39 -4.40
C ILE A 168 19.10 2.08 -3.04
N ALA A 169 18.30 1.64 -2.08
CA ALA A 169 18.80 1.27 -0.76
C ALA A 169 19.85 0.15 -0.84
N MET A 170 19.60 -0.89 -1.65
CA MET A 170 20.57 -1.98 -1.88
C MET A 170 21.88 -1.48 -2.45
N ILE A 171 21.85 -0.56 -3.43
CA ILE A 171 23.04 0.04 -4.03
C ILE A 171 23.83 0.80 -2.96
N ASN A 172 23.15 1.65 -2.19
CA ASN A 172 23.76 2.47 -1.15
C ASN A 172 24.36 1.61 -0.02
N ILE A 173 23.65 0.58 0.41
CA ILE A 173 24.14 -0.38 1.41
C ILE A 173 25.37 -1.10 0.89
N HIS A 174 25.33 -1.59 -0.36
CA HIS A 174 26.49 -2.26 -0.97
C HIS A 174 27.72 -1.37 -1.02
N GLN A 175 27.56 -0.11 -1.44
CA GLN A 175 28.66 0.88 -1.44
C GLN A 175 29.20 1.10 -0.03
N LYS A 176 28.31 1.26 0.95
CA LYS A 176 28.72 1.48 2.35
C LYS A 176 29.46 0.30 2.95
N LEU A 177 29.01 -0.92 2.67
CA LEU A 177 29.72 -2.14 3.11
C LEU A 177 31.13 -2.22 2.51
N ARG A 178 31.29 -1.84 1.24
CA ARG A 178 32.61 -1.78 0.59
C ARG A 178 33.55 -0.75 1.23
N GLU A 179 33.04 0.47 1.49
CA GLU A 179 33.79 1.52 2.19
C GLU A 179 34.27 1.06 3.57
N LEU A 180 33.42 0.37 4.30
CA LEU A 180 33.71 -0.19 5.63
C LEU A 180 34.55 -1.49 5.57
N LYS A 181 34.93 -1.96 4.36
CA LYS A 181 35.65 -3.24 4.12
C LYS A 181 34.91 -4.46 4.71
N LEU A 182 33.61 -4.38 4.88
CA LEU A 182 32.75 -5.51 5.26
C LEU A 182 32.40 -6.34 4.02
N ARG A 183 32.36 -7.68 4.18
CA ARG A 183 32.09 -8.62 3.09
C ARG A 183 30.99 -9.60 3.45
#